data_2f3122517449ec1e8966cb9a8d4b17f0
#
_entry.id   2f3122517449ec1e8966cb9a8d4b17f0
#
_cell.length_a   1.000
_cell.length_b   1.000
_cell.length_c   1.000
_cell.angle_alpha   90.00
_cell.angle_beta   90.00
_cell.angle_gamma   90.00
#
_symmetry.space_group_name_H-M   'P 1'
#
loop_
_entity.id
_entity.type
_entity.pdbx_description
1 polymer ?
#
loop_
_entity_poly.entity_id
_entity_poly.type
_entity_poly.pdbx_seq_one_letter_code
_entity_poly.pdbx_strand_id
1 'polypeptide(L)'
;LDRFEARKAAAAKLEEMGALLKTEDYENNVGFSERADVPIEPRLSEQWFLKYPSQQQARDCVANGDMKFYPERWSKTYDYWMGGLQDWCISRQLWWGHRIPVWYRGKEIYCGLEAPEGDGWEQDPDVLDTWCSSWLWPFATMGWPEETNTLKKFYPTTDLVTGPDIIFFWVARMIMAGYEWRGDLPFRNVYFTGIIRDKKGRKMSKSLGNSPDPL
;
A
#
# COMPACT_ATOMS: atom_id res chain seq x y z
N LEU A 1 -9.72 18.78 -25.21
CA LEU A 1 -8.43 19.49 -25.13
C LEU A 1 -7.55 18.77 -24.14
N ASP A 2 -6.27 18.62 -24.47
CA ASP A 2 -5.25 18.28 -23.49
C ASP A 2 -5.23 19.32 -22.36
N ARG A 3 -4.88 18.89 -21.12
CA ARG A 3 -4.92 19.77 -19.94
C ARG A 3 -4.00 20.98 -20.04
N PHE A 4 -2.87 20.86 -20.71
CA PHE A 4 -1.95 21.99 -20.91
C PHE A 4 -2.48 22.98 -21.94
N GLU A 5 -3.13 22.49 -23.00
CA GLU A 5 -3.83 23.31 -23.97
C GLU A 5 -5.06 23.98 -23.34
N ALA A 6 -5.79 23.27 -22.48
CA ALA A 6 -6.92 23.81 -21.75
C ALA A 6 -6.54 24.99 -20.84
N ARG A 7 -5.39 24.90 -20.16
CA ARG A 7 -4.86 26.00 -19.32
C ARG A 7 -4.57 27.25 -20.15
N LYS A 8 -3.92 27.10 -21.29
CA LYS A 8 -3.64 28.23 -22.22
C LYS A 8 -4.92 28.85 -22.73
N ALA A 9 -5.87 28.01 -23.16
CA ALA A 9 -7.16 28.49 -23.66
C ALA A 9 -7.98 29.19 -22.57
N ALA A 10 -7.95 28.67 -21.33
CA ALA A 10 -8.63 29.31 -20.21
C ALA A 10 -8.03 30.69 -19.87
N ALA A 11 -6.71 30.81 -19.84
CA ALA A 11 -6.03 32.09 -19.60
C ALA A 11 -6.36 33.11 -20.67
N ALA A 12 -6.31 32.75 -21.96
CA ALA A 12 -6.67 33.61 -23.08
C ALA A 12 -8.14 34.04 -22.99
N LYS A 13 -9.07 33.15 -22.59
CA LYS A 13 -10.48 33.49 -22.44
C LYS A 13 -10.73 34.42 -21.27
N LEU A 14 -10.03 34.27 -20.17
CA LEU A 14 -10.11 35.18 -19.02
C LEU A 14 -9.57 36.58 -19.36
N GLU A 15 -8.53 36.66 -20.17
CA GLU A 15 -7.97 37.90 -20.67
C GLU A 15 -8.98 38.61 -21.59
N GLU A 16 -9.57 37.89 -22.56
CA GLU A 16 -10.61 38.40 -23.44
C GLU A 16 -11.83 38.97 -22.67
N MET A 17 -12.19 38.34 -21.56
CA MET A 17 -13.29 38.76 -20.68
C MET A 17 -12.89 39.89 -19.72
N GLY A 18 -11.65 40.36 -19.72
CA GLY A 18 -11.14 41.35 -18.76
C GLY A 18 -11.10 40.86 -17.31
N ALA A 19 -11.15 39.54 -17.10
CA ALA A 19 -11.13 38.93 -15.79
C ALA A 19 -9.71 38.53 -15.34
N LEU A 20 -8.73 38.49 -16.24
CA LEU A 20 -7.31 38.25 -15.91
C LEU A 20 -6.65 39.58 -15.58
N LEU A 21 -6.32 39.78 -14.31
CA LEU A 21 -5.73 41.04 -13.82
C LEU A 21 -4.23 41.07 -14.01
N LYS A 22 -3.55 39.92 -13.84
CA LYS A 22 -2.09 39.83 -13.85
C LYS A 22 -1.64 38.37 -14.03
N THR A 23 -0.54 38.18 -14.70
CA THR A 23 0.23 36.92 -14.74
C THR A 23 1.62 37.19 -14.16
N GLU A 24 2.09 36.31 -13.28
CA GLU A 24 3.41 36.38 -12.64
C GLU A 24 4.11 35.04 -12.78
N ASP A 25 5.42 35.08 -12.94
CA ASP A 25 6.24 33.88 -12.82
C ASP A 25 6.27 33.44 -11.36
N TYR A 26 5.97 32.17 -11.13
CA TYR A 26 5.91 31.57 -9.79
C TYR A 26 6.55 30.20 -9.76
N GLU A 27 7.48 30.02 -8.83
CA GLU A 27 8.13 28.72 -8.60
C GLU A 27 7.41 27.95 -7.50
N ASN A 28 7.03 26.70 -7.80
CA ASN A 28 6.44 25.78 -6.84
C ASN A 28 6.85 24.35 -7.11
N ASN A 29 6.75 23.50 -6.07
CA ASN A 29 6.98 22.08 -6.21
C ASN A 29 5.74 21.42 -6.83
N VAL A 30 5.91 20.82 -8.00
CA VAL A 30 4.88 20.08 -8.72
C VAL A 30 5.12 18.59 -8.51
N GLY A 31 4.10 17.86 -8.04
CA GLY A 31 4.15 16.42 -7.95
C GLY A 31 4.16 15.76 -9.33
N PHE A 32 5.02 14.77 -9.52
CA PHE A 32 5.09 13.95 -10.73
C PHE A 32 4.74 12.50 -10.43
N SER A 33 4.10 11.84 -11.39
CA SER A 33 3.88 10.40 -11.34
C SER A 33 5.20 9.68 -11.59
N GLU A 34 5.67 8.88 -10.63
CA GLU A 34 6.89 8.07 -10.80
C GLU A 34 6.79 7.05 -11.94
N ARG A 35 5.57 6.68 -12.35
CA ARG A 35 5.32 5.67 -13.38
C ARG A 35 5.18 6.24 -14.78
N ALA A 36 4.61 7.42 -14.90
CA ALA A 36 4.29 8.04 -16.18
C ALA A 36 5.15 9.26 -16.49
N ASP A 37 5.96 9.73 -15.52
CA ASP A 37 6.81 10.92 -15.62
C ASP A 37 6.05 12.17 -16.13
N VAL A 38 4.85 12.34 -15.61
CA VAL A 38 3.99 13.50 -15.92
C VAL A 38 3.51 14.18 -14.65
N PRO A 39 3.24 15.50 -14.67
CA PRO A 39 2.63 16.20 -13.55
C PRO A 39 1.30 15.57 -13.16
N ILE A 40 1.11 15.34 -11.85
CA ILE A 40 -0.16 14.83 -11.32
C ILE A 40 -1.15 15.97 -11.08
N GLU A 41 -2.43 15.64 -11.17
CA GLU A 41 -3.52 16.56 -10.83
C GLU A 41 -4.53 15.83 -9.92
N PRO A 42 -5.05 16.51 -8.88
CA PRO A 42 -6.07 15.94 -8.01
C PRO A 42 -7.33 15.62 -8.82
N ARG A 43 -7.82 14.39 -8.69
CA ARG A 43 -9.06 13.93 -9.32
C ARG A 43 -9.82 13.04 -8.35
N LEU A 44 -11.11 13.28 -8.22
CA LEU A 44 -12.00 12.35 -7.51
C LEU A 44 -12.27 11.15 -8.40
N SER A 45 -12.15 9.96 -7.83
CA SER A 45 -12.48 8.68 -8.45
C SER A 45 -13.01 7.72 -7.40
N GLU A 46 -13.85 6.79 -7.81
CA GLU A 46 -14.27 5.69 -6.94
C GLU A 46 -13.08 4.78 -6.68
N GLN A 47 -12.91 4.39 -5.42
CA GLN A 47 -11.81 3.55 -4.97
C GLN A 47 -12.31 2.56 -3.92
N TRP A 48 -11.64 1.41 -3.82
CA TRP A 48 -11.89 0.46 -2.77
C TRP A 48 -11.06 0.81 -1.54
N PHE A 49 -11.75 0.93 -0.40
CA PHE A 49 -11.15 1.17 0.90
C PHE A 49 -11.41 -0.01 1.81
N LEU A 50 -10.36 -0.46 2.49
CA LEU A 50 -10.42 -1.49 3.51
C LEU A 50 -10.31 -0.84 4.88
N LYS A 51 -11.32 -1.06 5.72
CA LYS A 51 -11.26 -0.73 7.13
C LYS A 51 -10.38 -1.77 7.81
N TYR A 52 -9.30 -1.33 8.45
CA TYR A 52 -8.36 -2.26 9.06
C TYR A 52 -9.00 -3.13 10.14
N PRO A 53 -8.88 -4.46 10.03
CA PRO A 53 -9.31 -5.37 11.08
C PRO A 53 -8.29 -5.41 12.22
N SER A 54 -8.70 -5.86 13.39
CA SER A 54 -7.83 -6.23 14.53
C SER A 54 -6.79 -5.19 14.92
N GLN A 55 -7.05 -3.88 14.64
CA GLN A 55 -6.11 -2.78 14.86
C GLN A 55 -5.65 -2.70 16.32
N GLN A 56 -6.59 -2.78 17.27
CA GLN A 56 -6.27 -2.64 18.70
C GLN A 56 -5.41 -3.81 19.18
N GLN A 57 -5.75 -5.03 18.81
CA GLN A 57 -4.96 -6.22 19.17
C GLN A 57 -3.53 -6.14 18.61
N ALA A 58 -3.40 -5.69 17.35
CA ALA A 58 -2.12 -5.49 16.70
C ALA A 58 -1.27 -4.40 17.37
N ARG A 59 -1.89 -3.36 17.93
CA ARG A 59 -1.22 -2.32 18.70
C ARG A 59 -0.78 -2.84 20.06
N ASP A 60 -1.68 -3.52 20.76
CA ASP A 60 -1.48 -3.98 22.13
C ASP A 60 -0.39 -5.05 22.22
N CYS A 61 -0.26 -5.95 21.27
CA CYS A 61 0.75 -7.00 21.30
C CYS A 61 2.21 -6.48 21.30
N VAL A 62 2.44 -5.31 20.73
CA VAL A 62 3.76 -4.64 20.83
C VAL A 62 3.88 -3.84 22.11
N ALA A 63 2.81 -3.17 22.53
CA ALA A 63 2.81 -2.35 23.75
C ALA A 63 3.00 -3.18 25.03
N ASN A 64 2.42 -4.39 25.10
CA ASN A 64 2.51 -5.28 26.24
C ASN A 64 3.73 -6.23 26.17
N GLY A 65 4.47 -6.24 25.04
CA GLY A 65 5.68 -7.01 24.86
C GLY A 65 5.50 -8.46 24.40
N ASP A 66 4.31 -8.87 23.98
CA ASP A 66 4.05 -10.18 23.35
C ASP A 66 4.84 -10.29 22.04
N MET A 67 4.97 -9.16 21.32
CA MET A 67 5.86 -9.00 20.18
C MET A 67 6.95 -7.98 20.49
N LYS A 68 8.20 -8.32 20.20
CA LYS A 68 9.35 -7.46 20.47
C LYS A 68 9.97 -6.91 19.22
N PHE A 69 10.29 -5.63 19.21
CA PHE A 69 10.97 -4.93 18.12
C PHE A 69 12.42 -4.64 18.48
N TYR A 70 13.31 -4.93 17.56
CA TYR A 70 14.74 -4.68 17.70
C TYR A 70 15.27 -3.81 16.55
N PRO A 71 15.84 -2.62 16.84
CA PRO A 71 15.91 -1.95 18.14
C PRO A 71 14.53 -1.50 18.65
N GLU A 72 14.36 -1.49 19.97
CA GLU A 72 13.10 -1.16 20.68
C GLU A 72 12.51 0.21 20.28
N ARG A 73 13.33 1.17 19.88
CA ARG A 73 12.89 2.50 19.42
C ARG A 73 11.78 2.45 18.36
N TRP A 74 11.73 1.40 17.55
CA TRP A 74 10.73 1.23 16.50
C TRP A 74 9.32 0.94 17.04
N SER A 75 9.20 0.50 18.29
CA SER A 75 7.90 0.33 18.95
C SER A 75 7.15 1.66 19.06
N LYS A 76 7.87 2.76 19.33
CA LYS A 76 7.27 4.11 19.38
C LYS A 76 6.78 4.56 18.00
N THR A 77 7.54 4.30 16.97
CA THR A 77 7.14 4.61 15.57
C THR A 77 5.91 3.80 15.19
N TYR A 78 5.91 2.52 15.51
CA TYR A 78 4.77 1.62 15.28
C TYR A 78 3.52 2.10 16.00
N ASP A 79 3.62 2.41 17.29
CA ASP A 79 2.49 2.89 18.10
C ASP A 79 1.90 4.19 17.55
N TYR A 80 2.74 5.13 17.15
CA TYR A 80 2.31 6.37 16.51
C TYR A 80 1.50 6.14 15.23
N TRP A 81 1.99 5.26 14.33
CA TRP A 81 1.28 4.92 13.10
C TRP A 81 -0.03 4.18 13.38
N MET A 82 -0.01 3.21 14.30
CA MET A 82 -1.20 2.43 14.66
C MET A 82 -2.28 3.27 15.31
N GLY A 83 -1.90 4.30 16.06
CA GLY A 83 -2.84 5.24 16.68
C GLY A 83 -3.54 6.18 15.71
N GLY A 84 -2.93 6.44 14.54
CA GLY A 84 -3.43 7.36 13.51
C GLY A 84 -3.92 6.68 12.24
N LEU A 85 -4.23 5.37 12.29
CA LEU A 85 -4.66 4.62 11.10
C LEU A 85 -5.91 5.20 10.45
N GLN A 86 -5.83 5.38 9.13
CA GLN A 86 -6.95 5.69 8.25
C GLN A 86 -7.26 4.48 7.38
N ASP A 87 -8.49 4.41 6.86
CA ASP A 87 -8.89 3.35 5.94
C ASP A 87 -7.91 3.24 4.76
N TRP A 88 -7.58 2.02 4.39
CA TRP A 88 -6.57 1.75 3.37
C TRP A 88 -7.20 1.67 1.99
N CYS A 89 -6.83 2.59 1.10
CA CYS A 89 -7.15 2.44 -0.31
C CYS A 89 -6.39 1.26 -0.89
N ILE A 90 -7.10 0.20 -1.24
CA ILE A 90 -6.53 -1.06 -1.73
C ILE A 90 -6.59 -1.22 -3.24
N SER A 91 -7.33 -0.38 -3.95
CA SER A 91 -7.43 -0.41 -5.41
C SER A 91 -6.26 0.31 -6.08
N ARG A 92 -5.78 -0.24 -7.19
CA ARG A 92 -4.75 0.34 -8.04
C ARG A 92 -5.14 0.23 -9.50
N GLN A 93 -4.99 1.32 -10.24
CA GLN A 93 -5.25 1.41 -11.68
C GLN A 93 -3.99 0.96 -12.44
N LEU A 94 -3.70 -0.34 -12.40
CA LEU A 94 -2.54 -0.96 -13.01
C LEU A 94 -2.97 -2.07 -13.96
N TRP A 95 -2.19 -2.27 -15.00
CA TRP A 95 -2.43 -3.35 -15.95
C TRP A 95 -2.11 -4.74 -15.38
N TRP A 96 -1.13 -4.84 -14.46
CA TRP A 96 -0.70 -6.11 -13.87
C TRP A 96 -0.94 -6.13 -12.36
N GLY A 97 -1.52 -7.22 -11.87
CA GLY A 97 -1.76 -7.46 -10.44
C GLY A 97 -2.92 -8.43 -10.23
N HIS A 98 -3.29 -8.59 -8.96
CA HIS A 98 -4.48 -9.38 -8.58
C HIS A 98 -5.72 -8.53 -8.79
N ARG A 99 -6.53 -8.85 -9.78
CA ARG A 99 -7.79 -8.14 -10.03
C ARG A 99 -8.71 -8.25 -8.82
N ILE A 100 -9.38 -7.15 -8.51
CA ILE A 100 -10.37 -7.10 -7.43
C ILE A 100 -11.49 -8.09 -7.78
N PRO A 101 -11.81 -9.05 -6.86
CA PRO A 101 -12.76 -10.12 -7.13
C PRO A 101 -14.20 -9.65 -6.95
N VAL A 102 -14.56 -8.56 -7.62
CA VAL A 102 -15.89 -7.97 -7.60
C VAL A 102 -16.40 -7.85 -9.02
N TRP A 103 -17.67 -8.19 -9.21
CA TRP A 103 -18.35 -8.22 -10.48
C TRP A 103 -19.58 -7.34 -10.43
N TYR A 104 -19.85 -6.62 -11.48
CA TYR A 104 -20.96 -5.68 -11.62
C TYR A 104 -21.87 -6.09 -12.77
N ARG A 105 -23.18 -5.93 -12.55
CA ARG A 105 -24.21 -6.04 -13.59
C ARG A 105 -25.28 -4.98 -13.34
N GLY A 106 -25.16 -3.82 -13.99
CA GLY A 106 -26.01 -2.68 -13.68
C GLY A 106 -25.83 -2.19 -12.25
N LYS A 107 -26.81 -2.44 -11.37
CA LYS A 107 -26.73 -2.08 -9.94
C LYS A 107 -26.37 -3.26 -9.05
N GLU A 108 -26.28 -4.45 -9.61
CA GLU A 108 -25.92 -5.65 -8.87
C GLU A 108 -24.42 -5.71 -8.65
N ILE A 109 -24.01 -6.12 -7.47
CA ILE A 109 -22.59 -6.28 -7.08
C ILE A 109 -22.43 -7.67 -6.49
N TYR A 110 -21.44 -8.41 -7.00
CA TYR A 110 -21.10 -9.73 -6.50
C TYR A 110 -19.61 -9.80 -6.19
N CYS A 111 -19.26 -10.39 -5.04
CA CYS A 111 -17.87 -10.63 -4.66
C CYS A 111 -17.58 -12.15 -4.77
N GLY A 112 -16.63 -12.50 -5.64
CA GLY A 112 -16.23 -13.89 -5.86
C GLY A 112 -15.11 -14.01 -6.88
N LEU A 113 -14.42 -15.16 -6.85
CA LEU A 113 -13.27 -15.40 -7.74
C LEU A 113 -13.68 -15.50 -9.21
N GLU A 114 -14.88 -15.98 -9.48
CA GLU A 114 -15.45 -16.16 -10.80
C GLU A 114 -16.75 -15.36 -10.95
N ALA A 115 -17.10 -15.01 -12.16
CA ALA A 115 -18.37 -14.36 -12.45
C ALA A 115 -19.53 -15.26 -12.05
N PRO A 116 -20.63 -14.69 -11.52
CA PRO A 116 -21.89 -15.45 -11.37
C PRO A 116 -22.42 -15.93 -12.73
N GLU A 117 -23.33 -16.90 -12.67
CA GLU A 117 -24.02 -17.37 -13.88
C GLU A 117 -24.82 -16.25 -14.55
N GLY A 118 -24.88 -16.30 -15.88
CA GLY A 118 -25.60 -15.37 -16.74
C GLY A 118 -24.72 -14.29 -17.35
N ASP A 119 -25.21 -13.69 -18.42
CA ASP A 119 -24.47 -12.70 -19.21
C ASP A 119 -24.47 -11.29 -18.54
N GLY A 120 -23.54 -10.46 -18.96
CA GLY A 120 -23.49 -9.04 -18.63
C GLY A 120 -22.77 -8.70 -17.31
N TRP A 121 -22.08 -9.66 -16.70
CA TRP A 121 -21.18 -9.39 -15.57
C TRP A 121 -19.82 -8.89 -16.04
N GLU A 122 -19.39 -7.77 -15.49
CA GLU A 122 -18.07 -7.17 -15.72
C GLU A 122 -17.28 -7.13 -14.42
N GLN A 123 -16.06 -7.66 -14.48
CA GLN A 123 -15.15 -7.62 -13.30
C GLN A 123 -14.59 -6.22 -13.11
N ASP A 124 -14.43 -5.82 -11.85
CA ASP A 124 -13.74 -4.59 -11.48
C ASP A 124 -12.41 -4.46 -12.27
N PRO A 125 -12.16 -3.32 -12.93
CA PRO A 125 -10.96 -3.14 -13.75
C PRO A 125 -9.68 -2.98 -12.92
N ASP A 126 -9.82 -2.61 -11.66
CA ASP A 126 -8.68 -2.34 -10.78
C ASP A 126 -8.04 -3.61 -10.23
N VAL A 127 -6.81 -3.49 -9.79
CA VAL A 127 -6.08 -4.55 -9.10
C VAL A 127 -5.84 -4.17 -7.65
N LEU A 128 -5.58 -5.17 -6.81
CA LEU A 128 -5.25 -4.95 -5.40
C LEU A 128 -3.84 -4.38 -5.24
N ASP A 129 -3.67 -3.53 -4.24
CA ASP A 129 -2.36 -3.08 -3.76
C ASP A 129 -1.47 -4.29 -3.44
N THR A 130 -0.19 -4.19 -3.80
CA THR A 130 0.82 -5.22 -3.52
C THR A 130 0.81 -5.68 -2.06
N TRP A 131 0.64 -4.76 -1.13
CA TRP A 131 0.62 -5.07 0.31
C TRP A 131 -0.66 -5.79 0.74
N CYS A 132 -1.72 -5.76 -0.07
CA CYS A 132 -2.97 -6.46 0.22
C CYS A 132 -2.83 -7.98 0.09
N SER A 133 -1.96 -8.48 -0.81
CA SER A 133 -1.63 -9.91 -0.86
C SER A 133 -0.48 -10.26 0.08
N SER A 134 0.52 -9.39 0.19
CA SER A 134 1.72 -9.67 0.99
C SER A 134 1.51 -9.66 2.50
N TRP A 135 0.42 -9.10 3.03
CA TRP A 135 0.10 -9.24 4.45
C TRP A 135 -0.30 -10.66 4.87
N LEU A 136 -0.65 -11.51 3.89
CA LEU A 136 -0.95 -12.92 4.11
C LEU A 136 0.31 -13.80 4.17
N TRP A 137 1.48 -13.25 3.85
CA TRP A 137 2.74 -13.98 3.77
C TRP A 137 3.01 -14.95 4.91
N PRO A 138 2.83 -14.57 6.20
CA PRO A 138 3.22 -15.44 7.32
C PRO A 138 2.48 -16.76 7.39
N PHE A 139 1.35 -16.89 6.74
CA PHE A 139 0.52 -18.10 6.78
C PHE A 139 0.12 -18.62 5.40
N ALA A 140 -0.04 -17.76 4.39
CA ALA A 140 -0.39 -18.21 3.04
C ALA A 140 0.72 -19.06 2.42
N THR A 141 2.00 -18.72 2.65
CA THR A 141 3.14 -19.51 2.17
C THR A 141 3.28 -20.90 2.84
N MET A 142 2.57 -21.11 3.93
CA MET A 142 2.52 -22.38 4.65
C MET A 142 1.25 -23.20 4.32
N GLY A 143 0.48 -22.75 3.32
CA GLY A 143 -0.67 -23.47 2.78
C GLY A 143 -2.04 -23.00 3.26
N TRP A 144 -2.13 -21.92 4.04
CA TRP A 144 -3.44 -21.34 4.37
C TRP A 144 -4.22 -20.98 3.08
N PRO A 145 -5.55 -21.22 3.01
CA PRO A 145 -6.49 -21.45 4.11
C PRO A 145 -6.55 -22.88 4.67
N GLU A 146 -5.80 -23.81 4.11
CA GLU A 146 -5.76 -25.19 4.62
C GLU A 146 -4.93 -25.29 5.91
N GLU A 147 -5.36 -26.18 6.82
CA GLU A 147 -4.64 -26.48 8.07
C GLU A 147 -3.54 -27.52 7.83
N THR A 148 -2.50 -27.12 7.07
CA THR A 148 -1.38 -27.99 6.75
C THR A 148 -0.47 -28.29 7.95
N ASN A 149 0.29 -29.38 7.87
CA ASN A 149 1.28 -29.73 8.90
C ASN A 149 2.38 -28.64 9.02
N THR A 150 2.74 -28.00 7.91
CA THR A 150 3.70 -26.89 7.88
C THR A 150 3.17 -25.69 8.66
N LEU A 151 1.92 -25.29 8.39
CA LEU A 151 1.27 -24.19 9.09
C LEU A 151 1.16 -24.46 10.59
N LYS A 152 0.71 -25.64 10.99
CA LYS A 152 0.59 -26.04 12.40
C LYS A 152 1.94 -26.06 13.14
N LYS A 153 3.03 -26.38 12.44
CA LYS A 153 4.36 -26.50 13.05
C LYS A 153 5.07 -25.15 13.15
N PHE A 154 4.93 -24.27 12.15
CA PHE A 154 5.78 -23.10 11.99
C PHE A 154 5.06 -21.75 12.17
N TYR A 155 3.74 -21.75 12.32
CA TYR A 155 2.98 -20.54 12.67
C TYR A 155 2.59 -20.56 14.16
N PRO A 156 2.82 -19.48 14.92
CA PRO A 156 3.62 -18.30 14.59
C PRO A 156 5.10 -18.60 14.36
N THR A 157 5.75 -17.82 13.49
CA THR A 157 7.20 -17.86 13.34
C THR A 157 7.90 -17.16 14.53
N THR A 158 9.20 -17.39 14.72
CA THR A 158 9.93 -16.76 15.83
C THR A 158 10.36 -15.35 15.45
N ASP A 159 11.05 -15.19 14.33
CA ASP A 159 11.71 -13.95 13.96
C ASP A 159 11.33 -13.51 12.56
N LEU A 160 11.08 -12.19 12.41
CA LEU A 160 11.02 -11.52 11.13
C LEU A 160 12.19 -10.54 11.04
N VAL A 161 12.95 -10.58 9.95
CA VAL A 161 14.02 -9.63 9.66
C VAL A 161 13.62 -8.78 8.47
N THR A 162 13.60 -7.46 8.62
CA THR A 162 13.15 -6.54 7.56
C THR A 162 13.74 -5.13 7.71
N GLY A 163 13.53 -4.28 6.72
CA GLY A 163 13.87 -2.87 6.78
C GLY A 163 12.81 -2.03 7.50
N PRO A 164 13.20 -0.97 8.21
CA PRO A 164 12.26 -0.12 8.93
C PRO A 164 11.33 0.70 8.02
N ASP A 165 11.66 0.89 6.75
CA ASP A 165 10.82 1.62 5.78
C ASP A 165 9.47 0.95 5.55
N ILE A 166 9.38 -0.37 5.77
CA ILE A 166 8.16 -1.14 5.55
C ILE A 166 7.49 -1.61 6.84
N ILE A 167 7.84 -0.99 7.97
CA ILE A 167 7.21 -1.28 9.26
C ILE A 167 5.68 -1.16 9.18
N PHE A 168 5.19 -0.10 8.56
CA PHE A 168 3.77 0.10 8.38
C PHE A 168 3.22 -0.63 7.16
N PHE A 169 3.93 -0.60 6.04
CA PHE A 169 3.44 -1.20 4.79
C PHE A 169 3.30 -2.71 4.88
N TRP A 170 4.17 -3.38 5.62
CA TRP A 170 4.18 -4.83 5.69
C TRP A 170 4.03 -5.40 7.10
N VAL A 171 4.90 -4.97 8.05
CA VAL A 171 4.92 -5.56 9.41
C VAL A 171 3.59 -5.38 10.10
N ALA A 172 3.08 -4.14 10.21
CA ALA A 172 1.81 -3.84 10.86
C ALA A 172 0.64 -4.59 10.20
N ARG A 173 0.64 -4.64 8.87
CA ARG A 173 -0.41 -5.34 8.12
C ARG A 173 -0.38 -6.84 8.34
N MET A 174 0.79 -7.48 8.37
CA MET A 174 0.90 -8.89 8.71
C MET A 174 0.40 -9.20 10.12
N ILE A 175 0.66 -8.30 11.09
CA ILE A 175 0.19 -8.48 12.47
C ILE A 175 -1.34 -8.42 12.50
N MET A 176 -1.96 -7.43 11.86
CA MET A 176 -3.42 -7.33 11.77
C MET A 176 -4.03 -8.55 11.07
N ALA A 177 -3.44 -8.98 9.95
CA ALA A 177 -3.86 -10.17 9.22
C ALA A 177 -3.75 -11.46 10.06
N GLY A 178 -2.69 -11.60 10.84
CA GLY A 178 -2.49 -12.73 11.75
C GLY A 178 -3.61 -12.83 12.78
N TYR A 179 -3.91 -11.74 13.45
CA TYR A 179 -5.03 -11.71 14.42
C TYR A 179 -6.39 -11.96 13.75
N GLU A 180 -6.64 -11.37 12.58
CA GLU A 180 -7.93 -11.49 11.90
C GLU A 180 -8.21 -12.92 11.43
N TRP A 181 -7.24 -13.57 10.80
CA TRP A 181 -7.49 -14.87 10.17
C TRP A 181 -6.90 -16.07 10.90
N ARG A 182 -5.95 -15.84 11.82
CA ARG A 182 -5.32 -16.92 12.59
C ARG A 182 -5.57 -16.81 14.10
N GLY A 183 -6.11 -15.68 14.57
CA GLY A 183 -6.35 -15.45 15.99
C GLY A 183 -5.08 -15.32 16.85
N ASP A 184 -3.92 -15.20 16.22
CA ASP A 184 -2.61 -15.11 16.90
C ASP A 184 -1.66 -14.21 16.10
N LEU A 185 -0.64 -13.71 16.80
CA LEU A 185 0.44 -12.93 16.17
C LEU A 185 1.24 -13.77 15.16
N PRO A 186 1.71 -13.20 14.05
CA PRO A 186 2.39 -13.96 13.00
C PRO A 186 3.85 -14.31 13.32
N PHE A 187 4.51 -13.53 14.18
CA PHE A 187 5.90 -13.71 14.63
C PHE A 187 6.08 -13.06 16.00
N ARG A 188 7.11 -13.48 16.74
CA ARG A 188 7.36 -13.00 18.10
C ARG A 188 8.34 -11.83 18.17
N ASN A 189 9.29 -11.79 17.25
CA ASN A 189 10.32 -10.77 17.20
C ASN A 189 10.42 -10.16 15.81
N VAL A 190 10.71 -8.85 15.74
CA VAL A 190 10.99 -8.14 14.50
C VAL A 190 12.34 -7.44 14.62
N TYR A 191 13.28 -7.81 13.77
CA TYR A 191 14.60 -7.20 13.69
C TYR A 191 14.65 -6.24 12.49
N PHE A 192 14.84 -4.97 12.77
CA PHE A 192 14.97 -3.95 11.73
C PHE A 192 16.42 -3.70 11.39
N THR A 193 16.79 -4.02 10.16
CA THR A 193 18.14 -3.84 9.64
C THR A 193 18.34 -2.42 9.12
N GLY A 194 19.61 -1.99 9.06
CA GLY A 194 19.97 -0.75 8.40
C GLY A 194 19.73 -0.82 6.88
N ILE A 195 19.41 0.32 6.28
CA ILE A 195 19.31 0.45 4.82
C ILE A 195 20.59 1.05 4.31
N ILE A 196 21.26 0.31 3.42
CA ILE A 196 22.50 0.77 2.79
C ILE A 196 22.17 1.89 1.80
N ARG A 197 22.95 2.96 1.90
CA ARG A 197 22.83 4.15 1.05
C ARG A 197 24.14 4.42 0.33
N ASP A 198 24.08 5.11 -0.79
CA ASP A 198 25.28 5.53 -1.50
C ASP A 198 26.03 6.65 -0.74
N LYS A 199 27.20 7.04 -1.25
CA LYS A 199 28.05 8.11 -0.66
C LYS A 199 27.35 9.47 -0.54
N LYS A 200 26.26 9.68 -1.30
CA LYS A 200 25.42 10.88 -1.26
C LYS A 200 24.21 10.74 -0.36
N GLY A 201 24.09 9.63 0.38
CA GLY A 201 22.97 9.34 1.25
C GLY A 201 21.69 8.88 0.55
N ARG A 202 21.72 8.62 -0.76
CA ARG A 202 20.56 8.19 -1.54
C ARG A 202 20.33 6.70 -1.39
N LYS A 203 19.06 6.28 -1.35
CA LYS A 203 18.70 4.88 -1.42
C LYS A 203 19.20 4.25 -2.72
N MET A 204 19.69 3.02 -2.65
CA MET A 204 20.15 2.31 -3.84
C MET A 204 19.01 1.97 -4.77
N SER A 205 19.19 2.16 -6.05
CA SER A 205 18.22 1.88 -7.09
C SER A 205 18.91 1.36 -8.35
N LYS A 206 18.29 0.39 -9.01
CA LYS A 206 18.77 -0.12 -10.31
C LYS A 206 18.84 0.98 -11.36
N SER A 207 17.87 1.88 -11.38
CA SER A 207 17.81 3.02 -12.32
C SER A 207 18.93 4.04 -12.09
N LEU A 208 19.41 4.18 -10.86
CA LEU A 208 20.51 5.06 -10.53
C LEU A 208 21.90 4.41 -10.71
N GLY A 209 21.96 3.09 -10.86
CA GLY A 209 23.22 2.35 -10.97
C GLY A 209 24.17 2.58 -9.79
N ASN A 210 23.65 2.92 -8.61
CA ASN A 210 24.42 3.30 -7.43
C ASN A 210 24.57 2.18 -6.40
N SER A 211 24.25 0.96 -6.78
CA SER A 211 24.48 -0.24 -5.95
C SER A 211 25.99 -0.57 -5.96
N PRO A 212 26.64 -0.80 -4.81
CA PRO A 212 28.00 -1.33 -4.82
C PRO A 212 27.99 -2.76 -5.36
N ASP A 213 29.12 -3.14 -5.94
CA ASP A 213 29.36 -4.54 -6.27
C ASP A 213 29.46 -5.33 -4.95
N PRO A 214 28.72 -6.42 -4.78
CA PRO A 214 28.77 -7.23 -3.58
C PRO A 214 30.00 -8.14 -3.49
N LEU A 215 30.82 -8.23 -4.53
CA LEU A 215 32.05 -9.03 -4.62
C LEU A 215 33.31 -8.22 -4.45
#